data_c5d53636d146ed54d49349b7e796d073
#
_entry.id   c5d53636d146ed54d49349b7e796d073
#
_cell.length_a   1.000
_cell.length_b   1.000
_cell.length_c   1.000
_cell.angle_alpha   90.00
_cell.angle_beta   90.00
_cell.angle_gamma   90.00
#
_symmetry.space_group_name_H-M   'P 1'
#
loop_
_entity.id
_entity.type
_entity.pdbx_description
1 polymer ?
#
loop_
_entity_poly.entity_id
_entity_poly.type
_entity_poly.pdbx_seq_one_letter_code
_entity_poly.pdbx_strand_id
1 'polypeptide(L)'
;DALVDDGSCDYTSCSGCTDPSALNYNASAESDNGDCIYDPSVSTAVCESSVEFDSYSYPIVAIGGQCWFAENLRTAVFQDGSEIPYELGSDFPNLATPARTNYNGSEFNYNSYGHLYNGFAATTSIHGGICPTGWHVPTELDWIEMESFLFAAGHGERMGAALKSTESWTGNGDGE
;
A
#
# COMPACT_ATOMS: atom_id res chain seq x y z
N ASP A 1 -5.12 -14.35 -36.89
CA ASP A 1 -3.66 -14.65 -36.92
C ASP A 1 -2.97 -13.61 -37.81
N ALA A 2 -2.73 -12.43 -37.32
CA ALA A 2 -1.86 -11.43 -37.97
C ALA A 2 -0.41 -11.85 -37.73
N LEU A 3 0.20 -12.52 -38.70
CA LEU A 3 1.64 -12.86 -38.68
C LEU A 3 2.53 -11.70 -39.14
N VAL A 4 1.95 -10.55 -39.45
CA VAL A 4 2.65 -9.34 -39.90
C VAL A 4 1.89 -8.16 -39.27
N ASP A 5 2.60 -7.34 -38.52
CA ASP A 5 2.10 -6.05 -38.07
C ASP A 5 1.87 -5.16 -39.31
N ASP A 6 0.62 -4.90 -39.64
CA ASP A 6 0.21 -4.03 -40.75
C ASP A 6 0.06 -2.58 -40.31
N GLY A 7 0.48 -2.23 -39.10
CA GLY A 7 0.35 -0.91 -38.51
C GLY A 7 -1.09 -0.55 -38.09
N SER A 8 -2.01 -1.51 -38.15
CA SER A 8 -3.40 -1.31 -37.73
C SER A 8 -3.64 -1.59 -36.25
N CYS A 9 -2.66 -2.19 -35.54
CA CYS A 9 -2.71 -2.31 -34.09
C CYS A 9 -2.49 -0.95 -33.45
N ASP A 10 -3.57 -0.32 -33.05
CA ASP A 10 -3.53 0.77 -32.08
C ASP A 10 -3.20 0.17 -30.71
N TYR A 11 -2.00 0.45 -30.19
CA TYR A 11 -1.56 -0.02 -28.87
C TYR A 11 -2.51 0.43 -27.74
N THR A 12 -3.36 1.42 -27.98
CA THR A 12 -4.40 1.85 -27.04
C THR A 12 -5.61 0.93 -27.04
N SER A 13 -5.86 0.19 -28.13
CA SER A 13 -6.98 -0.75 -28.24
C SER A 13 -6.76 -2.09 -27.52
N CYS A 14 -5.49 -2.42 -27.21
CA CYS A 14 -5.13 -3.63 -26.47
C CYS A 14 -4.93 -3.36 -24.97
N SER A 15 -5.11 -2.13 -24.52
CA SER A 15 -5.06 -1.76 -23.11
C SER A 15 -6.47 -1.62 -22.53
N GLY A 16 -6.62 -2.04 -21.29
CA GLY A 16 -7.90 -1.99 -20.59
C GLY A 16 -7.77 -2.63 -19.22
N CYS A 17 -8.82 -2.59 -18.43
CA CYS A 17 -8.80 -3.27 -17.14
C CYS A 17 -8.69 -4.78 -17.31
N THR A 18 -7.64 -5.38 -16.77
CA THR A 18 -7.38 -6.84 -16.81
C THR A 18 -7.87 -7.58 -15.58
N ASP A 19 -8.42 -6.88 -14.58
CA ASP A 19 -8.95 -7.51 -13.37
C ASP A 19 -10.39 -8.00 -13.60
N PRO A 20 -10.64 -9.35 -13.52
CA PRO A 20 -11.98 -9.90 -13.69
C PRO A 20 -13.01 -9.45 -12.66
N SER A 21 -12.59 -8.88 -11.53
CA SER A 21 -13.49 -8.36 -10.49
C SER A 21 -13.98 -6.94 -10.77
N ALA A 22 -13.36 -6.24 -11.71
CA ALA A 22 -13.73 -4.89 -12.07
C ALA A 22 -14.99 -4.83 -12.97
N LEU A 23 -15.81 -3.77 -12.80
CA LEU A 23 -17.00 -3.53 -13.60
C LEU A 23 -16.71 -3.32 -15.09
N ASN A 24 -15.54 -2.78 -15.39
CA ASN A 24 -15.07 -2.50 -16.74
C ASN A 24 -13.99 -3.51 -17.20
N TYR A 25 -13.97 -4.72 -16.63
CA TYR A 25 -13.10 -5.79 -17.05
C TYR A 25 -13.14 -6.00 -18.57
N ASN A 26 -11.99 -6.04 -19.20
CA ASN A 26 -11.84 -6.31 -20.61
C ASN A 26 -11.00 -7.57 -20.82
N ALA A 27 -11.67 -8.70 -21.06
CA ALA A 27 -11.01 -9.99 -21.30
C ALA A 27 -10.09 -10.02 -22.55
N SER A 28 -10.18 -8.99 -23.41
CA SER A 28 -9.33 -8.84 -24.60
C SER A 28 -8.16 -7.89 -24.37
N ALA A 29 -8.06 -7.27 -23.19
CA ALA A 29 -6.91 -6.43 -22.85
C ALA A 29 -5.68 -7.31 -22.60
N GLU A 30 -4.58 -6.96 -23.25
CA GLU A 30 -3.27 -7.60 -23.08
C GLU A 30 -2.41 -6.85 -22.05
N SER A 31 -2.80 -5.62 -21.74
CA SER A 31 -2.09 -4.73 -20.81
C SER A 31 -3.11 -3.98 -19.96
N ASP A 32 -2.90 -3.94 -18.66
CA ASP A 32 -3.69 -3.11 -17.76
C ASP A 32 -3.40 -1.64 -18.03
N ASN A 33 -4.46 -0.84 -18.17
CA ASN A 33 -4.37 0.61 -18.38
C ASN A 33 -4.50 1.41 -17.08
N GLY A 34 -4.68 0.73 -15.93
CA GLY A 34 -4.87 1.36 -14.63
C GLY A 34 -6.26 1.96 -14.39
N ASP A 35 -7.21 1.79 -15.33
CA ASP A 35 -8.56 2.37 -15.25
C ASP A 35 -9.60 1.35 -14.76
N CYS A 36 -9.23 0.35 -13.96
CA CYS A 36 -10.18 -0.59 -13.38
C CYS A 36 -11.19 0.13 -12.48
N ILE A 37 -12.48 -0.10 -12.73
CA ILE A 37 -13.59 0.47 -11.96
C ILE A 37 -14.21 -0.65 -11.14
N TYR A 38 -14.24 -0.50 -9.83
CA TYR A 38 -14.89 -1.43 -8.92
C TYR A 38 -16.24 -0.88 -8.44
N ASP A 39 -17.21 -1.76 -8.19
CA ASP A 39 -18.49 -1.36 -7.63
C ASP A 39 -18.31 -0.97 -6.16
N PRO A 40 -18.49 0.30 -5.77
CA PRO A 40 -18.36 0.72 -4.38
C PRO A 40 -19.43 0.11 -3.45
N SER A 41 -20.49 -0.46 -4.02
CA SER A 41 -21.51 -1.19 -3.24
C SER A 41 -21.12 -2.64 -2.97
N VAL A 42 -20.07 -3.18 -3.63
CA VAL A 42 -19.58 -4.52 -3.41
C VAL A 42 -18.66 -4.51 -2.20
N SER A 43 -19.24 -4.92 -1.09
CA SER A 43 -18.61 -5.47 0.09
C SER A 43 -17.38 -4.72 0.62
N THR A 44 -17.58 -3.86 1.59
CA THR A 44 -16.46 -3.53 2.51
C THR A 44 -15.93 -4.85 3.08
N ALA A 45 -14.61 -5.02 3.03
CA ALA A 45 -13.96 -6.16 3.64
C ALA A 45 -14.41 -6.28 5.11
N VAL A 46 -14.67 -7.49 5.56
CA VAL A 46 -14.87 -7.76 7.00
C VAL A 46 -13.50 -7.90 7.62
N CYS A 47 -12.99 -6.79 8.15
CA CYS A 47 -11.70 -6.75 8.80
C CYS A 47 -11.84 -6.96 10.31
N GLU A 48 -10.81 -7.54 10.93
CA GLU A 48 -10.65 -7.47 12.38
C GLU A 48 -10.45 -6.02 12.81
N SER A 49 -10.77 -5.68 14.05
CA SER A 49 -10.60 -4.31 14.54
C SER A 49 -9.13 -3.94 14.77
N SER A 50 -8.29 -4.93 15.03
CA SER A 50 -6.85 -4.77 15.22
C SER A 50 -6.08 -6.07 14.97
N VAL A 51 -4.78 -5.94 14.73
CA VAL A 51 -3.81 -7.03 14.62
C VAL A 51 -2.67 -6.80 15.61
N GLU A 52 -2.37 -7.83 16.40
CA GLU A 52 -1.24 -7.82 17.33
C GLU A 52 0.05 -8.25 16.62
N PHE A 53 1.08 -7.40 16.65
CA PHE A 53 2.40 -7.73 16.15
C PHE A 53 3.48 -6.96 16.89
N ASP A 54 4.58 -7.63 17.25
CA ASP A 54 5.71 -7.06 18.01
C ASP A 54 5.26 -6.28 19.25
N SER A 55 4.35 -6.89 20.03
CA SER A 55 3.79 -6.30 21.27
C SER A 55 3.00 -5.00 21.06
N TYR A 56 2.57 -4.73 19.84
CA TYR A 56 1.74 -3.58 19.49
C TYR A 56 0.45 -4.00 18.81
N SER A 57 -0.67 -3.34 19.17
CA SER A 57 -1.98 -3.56 18.58
C SER A 57 -2.23 -2.53 17.49
N TYR A 58 -2.13 -2.96 16.24
CA TYR A 58 -2.37 -2.10 15.07
C TYR A 58 -3.87 -2.02 14.78
N PRO A 59 -4.49 -0.84 14.87
CA PRO A 59 -5.87 -0.67 14.43
C PRO A 59 -5.97 -0.88 12.92
N ILE A 60 -7.09 -1.49 12.50
CA ILE A 60 -7.34 -1.83 11.10
C ILE A 60 -8.53 -1.03 10.58
N VAL A 61 -8.45 -0.59 9.34
CA VAL A 61 -9.52 0.06 8.60
C VAL A 61 -9.84 -0.72 7.33
N ALA A 62 -11.12 -0.84 7.01
CA ALA A 62 -11.58 -1.38 5.74
C ALA A 62 -11.66 -0.25 4.70
N ILE A 63 -11.03 -0.44 3.55
CA ILE A 63 -11.14 0.46 2.40
C ILE A 63 -11.50 -0.42 1.20
N GLY A 64 -12.75 -0.33 0.75
CA GLY A 64 -13.27 -1.24 -0.26
C GLY A 64 -13.20 -2.71 0.16
N GLY A 65 -12.68 -3.54 -0.71
CA GLY A 65 -12.47 -4.97 -0.46
C GLY A 65 -11.25 -5.32 0.38
N GLN A 66 -10.48 -4.31 0.83
CA GLN A 66 -9.19 -4.49 1.47
C GLN A 66 -9.18 -4.06 2.93
N CYS A 67 -8.33 -4.72 3.74
CA CYS A 67 -8.02 -4.32 5.11
C CYS A 67 -6.66 -3.64 5.15
N TRP A 68 -6.58 -2.47 5.76
CA TRP A 68 -5.37 -1.67 5.87
C TRP A 68 -5.03 -1.37 7.32
N PHE A 69 -3.75 -1.28 7.63
CA PHE A 69 -3.33 -0.69 8.91
C PHE A 69 -3.72 0.79 8.94
N ALA A 70 -4.40 1.22 9.98
CA ALA A 70 -4.75 2.63 10.19
C ALA A 70 -3.57 3.46 10.70
N GLU A 71 -2.44 2.82 11.00
CA GLU A 71 -1.22 3.46 11.47
C GLU A 71 0.00 2.88 10.75
N ASN A 72 1.09 3.65 10.73
CA ASN A 72 2.36 3.16 10.19
C ASN A 72 2.91 2.00 11.02
N LEU A 73 3.55 1.06 10.33
CA LEU A 73 4.25 -0.05 10.95
C LEU A 73 5.37 0.46 11.88
N ARG A 74 5.50 -0.16 13.07
CA ARG A 74 6.50 0.22 14.08
C ARG A 74 7.27 -0.97 14.63
N THR A 75 7.19 -2.11 13.94
CA THR A 75 7.89 -3.32 14.38
C THR A 75 9.41 -3.16 14.36
N ALA A 76 10.06 -3.71 15.35
CA ALA A 76 11.50 -3.85 15.41
C ALA A 76 11.99 -5.22 14.96
N VAL A 77 11.06 -6.14 14.64
CA VAL A 77 11.38 -7.53 14.29
C VAL A 77 10.71 -7.93 12.97
N PHE A 78 11.30 -8.91 12.32
CA PHE A 78 10.69 -9.65 11.23
C PHE A 78 9.61 -10.62 11.75
N GLN A 79 8.88 -11.25 10.83
CA GLN A 79 7.81 -12.17 11.16
C GLN A 79 8.27 -13.37 12.01
N ASP A 80 9.52 -13.81 11.86
CA ASP A 80 10.11 -14.91 12.64
C ASP A 80 10.66 -14.46 14.02
N GLY A 81 10.53 -13.18 14.36
CA GLY A 81 11.01 -12.58 15.60
C GLY A 81 12.48 -12.14 15.57
N SER A 82 13.20 -12.31 14.47
CA SER A 82 14.56 -11.80 14.34
C SER A 82 14.58 -10.27 14.22
N GLU A 83 15.60 -9.61 14.78
CA GLU A 83 15.68 -8.14 14.82
C GLU A 83 15.92 -7.54 13.43
N ILE A 84 15.21 -6.45 13.12
CA ILE A 84 15.52 -5.56 12.01
C ILE A 84 16.55 -4.55 12.53
N PRO A 85 17.79 -4.50 11.99
CA PRO A 85 18.83 -3.60 12.47
C PRO A 85 18.38 -2.14 12.52
N TYR A 86 18.69 -1.45 13.62
CA TYR A 86 18.41 -0.04 13.78
C TYR A 86 19.62 0.78 13.39
N GLU A 87 19.46 1.69 12.45
CA GLU A 87 20.55 2.50 11.93
C GLU A 87 20.24 3.98 12.05
N LEU A 88 21.25 4.75 12.49
CA LEU A 88 21.15 6.20 12.64
C LEU A 88 22.00 6.91 11.60
N GLY A 89 21.53 8.07 11.17
CA GLY A 89 22.33 9.04 10.41
C GLY A 89 22.25 8.94 8.90
N SER A 90 23.28 9.52 8.25
CA SER A 90 23.35 9.71 6.80
C SER A 90 23.51 8.43 6.00
N ASP A 91 23.88 7.34 6.64
CA ASP A 91 24.19 6.09 5.95
C ASP A 91 22.97 5.23 5.68
N PHE A 92 21.86 5.45 6.41
CA PHE A 92 20.62 4.71 6.24
C PHE A 92 20.14 4.58 4.78
N PRO A 93 20.13 5.64 3.94
CA PRO A 93 19.75 5.53 2.54
C PRO A 93 20.70 4.70 1.66
N ASN A 94 21.94 4.50 2.10
CA ASN A 94 22.97 3.81 1.32
C ASN A 94 23.17 2.34 1.73
N LEU A 95 22.39 1.86 2.71
CA LEU A 95 22.49 0.48 3.17
C LEU A 95 21.98 -0.48 2.09
N ALA A 96 22.71 -1.56 1.86
CA ALA A 96 22.32 -2.65 0.97
C ALA A 96 21.76 -3.87 1.74
N THR A 97 21.40 -3.68 3.00
CA THR A 97 20.82 -4.70 3.88
C THR A 97 19.56 -4.16 4.54
N PRO A 98 18.63 -5.02 4.99
CA PRO A 98 17.47 -4.58 5.74
C PRO A 98 17.83 -3.72 6.94
N ALA A 99 17.14 -2.59 7.10
CA ALA A 99 17.32 -1.69 8.23
C ALA A 99 16.09 -0.85 8.50
N ARG A 100 15.96 -0.38 9.75
CA ARG A 100 14.97 0.58 10.21
C ARG A 100 15.63 1.78 10.88
N THR A 101 14.91 2.90 10.94
CA THR A 101 15.32 4.11 11.66
C THR A 101 14.07 4.88 12.13
N ASN A 102 14.28 5.96 12.88
CA ASN A 102 13.24 6.91 13.22
C ASN A 102 13.46 8.21 12.45
N TYR A 103 12.40 8.91 12.10
CA TYR A 103 12.53 10.24 11.51
C TYR A 103 13.36 11.15 12.43
N ASN A 104 14.45 11.70 11.91
CA ASN A 104 15.45 12.49 12.65
C ASN A 104 16.06 11.78 13.88
N GLY A 105 16.05 10.44 13.97
CA GLY A 105 16.53 9.69 15.11
C GLY A 105 15.77 9.94 16.41
N SER A 106 14.57 10.52 16.34
CA SER A 106 13.78 10.98 17.48
C SER A 106 12.82 9.89 17.99
N GLU A 107 12.90 9.60 19.28
CA GLU A 107 11.93 8.71 19.95
C GLU A 107 10.51 9.30 19.96
N PHE A 108 10.39 10.63 20.03
CA PHE A 108 9.10 11.31 19.90
C PHE A 108 8.45 11.01 18.55
N ASN A 109 9.23 11.06 17.46
CA ASN A 109 8.74 10.76 16.12
C ASN A 109 8.41 9.27 15.98
N TYR A 110 9.14 8.36 16.62
CA TYR A 110 8.78 6.95 16.67
C TYR A 110 7.41 6.73 17.32
N ASN A 111 7.16 7.36 18.45
CA ASN A 111 5.88 7.23 19.15
C ASN A 111 4.70 7.78 18.32
N SER A 112 4.94 8.79 17.50
CA SER A 112 3.91 9.40 16.65
C SER A 112 3.73 8.73 15.31
N TYR A 113 4.84 8.29 14.67
CA TYR A 113 4.84 7.90 13.25
C TYR A 113 5.40 6.50 12.99
N GLY A 114 5.83 5.75 14.01
CA GLY A 114 6.48 4.45 13.83
C GLY A 114 7.89 4.56 13.27
N HIS A 115 8.38 3.46 12.68
CA HIS A 115 9.69 3.39 12.05
C HIS A 115 9.65 3.73 10.54
N LEU A 116 10.78 4.17 10.04
CA LEU A 116 11.08 4.18 8.60
C LEU A 116 11.88 2.92 8.28
N TYR A 117 11.52 2.24 7.21
CA TYR A 117 12.20 1.04 6.73
C TYR A 117 12.80 1.31 5.35
N ASN A 118 14.00 0.78 5.10
CA ASN A 118 14.55 0.86 3.76
C ASN A 118 13.91 -0.19 2.84
N GLY A 119 14.13 -0.06 1.51
CA GLY A 119 13.55 -0.97 0.53
C GLY A 119 13.94 -2.43 0.76
N PHE A 120 15.13 -2.70 1.29
CA PHE A 120 15.58 -4.06 1.59
C PHE A 120 14.78 -4.69 2.73
N ALA A 121 14.40 -3.93 3.75
CA ALA A 121 13.52 -4.43 4.82
C ALA A 121 12.09 -4.64 4.30
N ALA A 122 11.57 -3.69 3.50
CA ALA A 122 10.20 -3.74 3.00
C ALA A 122 9.96 -4.87 1.99
N THR A 123 10.97 -5.23 1.18
CA THR A 123 10.81 -6.21 0.09
C THR A 123 11.41 -7.57 0.36
N THR A 124 12.08 -7.77 1.51
CA THR A 124 12.67 -9.07 1.84
C THR A 124 11.60 -10.11 2.14
N SER A 125 11.81 -11.32 1.60
CA SER A 125 11.09 -12.53 2.03
C SER A 125 11.87 -13.34 3.07
N ILE A 126 13.11 -12.92 3.37
CA ILE A 126 13.92 -13.52 4.44
C ILE A 126 13.21 -13.26 5.76
N HIS A 127 13.26 -14.19 6.67
CA HIS A 127 12.61 -14.09 7.99
C HIS A 127 11.08 -13.92 7.95
N GLY A 128 10.45 -14.29 6.82
CA GLY A 128 9.00 -14.15 6.62
C GLY A 128 8.54 -12.74 6.24
N GLY A 129 9.48 -11.78 6.09
CA GLY A 129 9.17 -10.38 5.80
C GLY A 129 8.90 -9.55 7.06
N ILE A 130 8.52 -8.27 6.87
CA ILE A 130 8.28 -7.32 7.97
C ILE A 130 6.81 -7.25 8.42
N CYS A 131 5.92 -7.91 7.74
CA CYS A 131 4.48 -7.87 8.05
C CYS A 131 4.06 -9.05 8.92
N PRO A 132 3.03 -8.93 9.76
CA PRO A 132 2.44 -10.08 10.46
C PRO A 132 1.92 -11.12 9.48
N THR A 133 1.70 -12.35 9.97
CA THR A 133 1.13 -13.43 9.15
C THR A 133 -0.21 -13.02 8.55
N GLY A 134 -0.35 -13.24 7.24
CA GLY A 134 -1.56 -12.87 6.48
C GLY A 134 -1.56 -11.42 5.98
N TRP A 135 -0.52 -10.64 6.27
CA TRP A 135 -0.34 -9.27 5.81
C TRP A 135 0.90 -9.14 4.92
N HIS A 136 0.90 -8.18 4.04
CA HIS A 136 2.03 -7.88 3.15
C HIS A 136 2.21 -6.38 2.95
N VAL A 137 3.38 -5.98 2.51
CA VAL A 137 3.62 -4.60 2.05
C VAL A 137 2.83 -4.40 0.76
N PRO A 138 2.00 -3.35 0.64
CA PRO A 138 1.14 -3.16 -0.50
C PRO A 138 1.89 -3.18 -1.83
N THR A 139 1.33 -3.89 -2.78
CA THR A 139 1.77 -3.90 -4.18
C THR A 139 1.13 -2.74 -4.96
N GLU A 140 1.57 -2.54 -6.19
CA GLU A 140 0.93 -1.57 -7.10
C GLU A 140 -0.56 -1.90 -7.32
N LEU A 141 -0.92 -3.17 -7.41
CA LEU A 141 -2.31 -3.60 -7.58
C LEU A 141 -3.17 -3.27 -6.35
N ASP A 142 -2.64 -3.42 -5.15
CA ASP A 142 -3.37 -3.07 -3.93
C ASP A 142 -3.68 -1.56 -3.89
N TRP A 143 -2.73 -0.74 -4.32
CA TRP A 143 -2.94 0.72 -4.43
C TRP A 143 -3.97 1.07 -5.50
N ILE A 144 -3.91 0.45 -6.69
CA ILE A 144 -4.88 0.68 -7.78
C ILE A 144 -6.29 0.30 -7.31
N GLU A 145 -6.47 -0.82 -6.62
CA GLU A 145 -7.77 -1.23 -6.08
C GLU A 145 -8.30 -0.21 -5.07
N MET A 146 -7.47 0.21 -4.11
CA MET A 146 -7.86 1.21 -3.12
C MET A 146 -8.23 2.54 -3.77
N GLU A 147 -7.42 3.04 -4.71
CA GLU A 147 -7.67 4.30 -5.41
C GLU A 147 -8.97 4.23 -6.24
N SER A 148 -9.21 3.11 -6.92
CA SER A 148 -10.42 2.88 -7.69
C SER A 148 -11.66 2.91 -6.81
N PHE A 149 -11.60 2.29 -5.64
CA PHE A 149 -12.67 2.35 -4.65
C PHE A 149 -12.92 3.78 -4.18
N LEU A 150 -11.88 4.52 -3.80
CA LEU A 150 -12.01 5.90 -3.32
C LEU A 150 -12.55 6.83 -4.42
N PHE A 151 -12.14 6.62 -5.67
CA PHE A 151 -12.66 7.37 -6.82
C PHE A 151 -14.18 7.12 -6.98
N ALA A 152 -14.60 5.85 -6.97
CA ALA A 152 -15.99 5.45 -7.10
C ALA A 152 -16.84 5.92 -5.89
N ALA A 153 -16.25 6.01 -4.70
CA ALA A 153 -16.87 6.57 -3.50
C ALA A 153 -17.02 8.10 -3.53
N GLY A 154 -16.55 8.77 -4.59
CA GLY A 154 -16.76 10.21 -4.81
C GLY A 154 -15.60 11.10 -4.36
N HIS A 155 -14.46 10.52 -3.95
CA HIS A 155 -13.28 11.32 -3.56
C HIS A 155 -12.52 11.87 -4.78
N GLY A 156 -12.66 11.26 -5.97
CA GLY A 156 -12.10 11.75 -7.23
C GLY A 156 -10.62 12.09 -7.12
N GLU A 157 -10.23 13.28 -7.61
CA GLU A 157 -8.84 13.76 -7.54
C GLU A 157 -8.35 14.09 -6.11
N ARG A 158 -9.22 14.00 -5.10
CA ARG A 158 -8.91 14.29 -3.69
C ARG A 158 -8.70 13.01 -2.85
N MET A 159 -8.43 11.87 -3.47
CA MET A 159 -8.21 10.58 -2.77
C MET A 159 -7.15 10.68 -1.68
N GLY A 160 -6.06 11.41 -1.94
CA GLY A 160 -5.03 11.65 -0.92
C GLY A 160 -5.53 12.42 0.31
N ALA A 161 -6.56 13.26 0.18
CA ALA A 161 -7.17 13.94 1.33
C ALA A 161 -8.00 12.96 2.17
N ALA A 162 -8.72 12.02 1.52
CA ALA A 162 -9.51 11.00 2.20
C ALA A 162 -8.64 10.03 3.05
N LEU A 163 -7.36 9.87 2.70
CA LEU A 163 -6.41 8.98 3.38
C LEU A 163 -5.59 9.69 4.46
N LYS A 164 -5.63 11.00 4.54
CA LYS A 164 -4.89 11.75 5.54
C LYS A 164 -5.57 11.70 6.91
N SER A 165 -4.76 11.75 7.96
CA SER A 165 -5.27 12.03 9.30
C SER A 165 -5.92 13.42 9.35
N THR A 166 -6.87 13.60 10.26
CA THR A 166 -7.51 14.90 10.50
C THR A 166 -6.67 15.83 11.38
N GLU A 167 -5.49 15.40 11.79
CA GLU A 167 -4.62 16.13 12.72
C GLU A 167 -3.18 16.19 12.21
N SER A 168 -2.44 17.18 12.72
CA SER A 168 -0.97 17.30 12.55
C SER A 168 -0.46 17.68 11.16
N TRP A 169 -1.31 18.15 10.26
CA TRP A 169 -0.89 18.74 8.99
C TRP A 169 -0.66 20.25 9.11
N THR A 170 0.37 20.76 8.42
CA THR A 170 0.62 22.20 8.34
C THR A 170 -0.17 22.81 7.18
N GLY A 171 -0.86 23.91 7.43
CA GLY A 171 -1.71 24.57 6.43
C GLY A 171 -3.07 23.86 6.26
N ASN A 172 -3.64 23.92 5.06
CA ASN A 172 -4.94 23.30 4.74
C ASN A 172 -4.78 21.84 4.30
N GLY A 173 -3.89 21.10 4.91
CA GLY A 173 -3.57 19.72 4.53
C GLY A 173 -4.28 18.65 5.35
N ASP A 174 -5.11 19.04 6.32
CA ASP A 174 -5.85 18.08 7.13
C ASP A 174 -6.86 17.31 6.27
N GLY A 175 -7.03 16.04 6.58
CA GLY A 175 -8.05 15.19 5.96
C GLY A 175 -9.46 15.72 6.25
N GLU A 176 -10.33 15.68 5.26
CA GLU A 176 -11.76 16.03 5.36
C GLU A 176 -12.61 14.78 5.32
#